data_0812ea50d8fb1a88ff11594c818a6f8a
#
_entry.id   0812ea50d8fb1a88ff11594c818a6f8a
#
_cell.length_a   1.000
_cell.length_b   1.000
_cell.length_c   1.000
_cell.angle_alpha   90.00
_cell.angle_beta   90.00
_cell.angle_gamma   90.00
#
_symmetry.space_group_name_H-M   'P 1'
#
loop_
_entity.id
_entity.type
_entity.pdbx_description
1 polymer ?
#
loop_
_entity_poly.entity_id
_entity_poly.type
_entity_poly.pdbx_seq_one_letter_code
_entity_poly.pdbx_strand_id
1 'polypeptide(L)'
;MKQTKKFRQFLSPYLVLTAVVLFCFNSSALAGELLVYSSTDADNLKYYMEEFQKDNPDIKVNVVRESTGTMAAKMMAEKDNPQADFLFEMAATVALNMEAEGMFHEYTPIGMDKIDQRYVDKSAPVTWVGNYGWAGCICWNRIEAENHGLPKPKTWAELANPIYKGHISMPNPASSGTGFLDISSWIQIWGEEKAWKYMDQLHKNIGVYTHSGSKPCKQAGSGEFAIGISWPGRAIKIIKAGAPIDMIIPEEGIGWEMQVVAIMSGTDNLPDAKRLMNWTLGRGMNLFGERQSIIADPSKVTKDPEL
;
A
#
# COMPACT_ATOMS: atom_id res chain seq x y z
N MET A 1 95.73 2.77 19.93
CA MET A 1 94.63 2.70 20.93
C MET A 1 93.53 3.70 20.56
N LYS A 2 92.39 3.23 20.02
CA LYS A 2 91.13 3.99 19.91
C LYS A 2 90.04 2.99 20.03
N GLN A 3 89.28 3.07 21.12
CA GLN A 3 88.11 2.26 21.41
C GLN A 3 86.88 2.83 20.63
N THR A 4 86.22 1.97 19.89
CA THR A 4 84.94 2.26 19.29
C THR A 4 83.78 1.75 20.20
N LYS A 5 83.05 2.67 20.79
CA LYS A 5 81.80 2.38 21.56
C LYS A 5 80.68 2.00 20.59
N LYS A 6 80.16 0.78 20.68
CA LYS A 6 78.91 0.35 20.02
C LYS A 6 77.69 0.88 20.83
N PHE A 7 76.91 1.76 20.21
CA PHE A 7 75.58 2.15 20.73
C PHE A 7 74.54 1.10 20.35
N ARG A 8 74.02 0.38 21.35
CA ARG A 8 72.85 -0.46 21.18
C ARG A 8 71.63 0.38 21.42
N GLN A 9 70.79 0.65 20.36
CA GLN A 9 69.46 1.20 20.50
C GLN A 9 68.52 0.09 20.96
N PHE A 10 67.99 0.20 22.17
CA PHE A 10 66.87 -0.59 22.67
C PHE A 10 65.58 0.00 22.08
N LEU A 11 64.99 -0.65 21.10
CA LEU A 11 63.63 -0.37 20.65
C LEU A 11 62.65 -0.94 21.72
N SER A 12 61.89 -0.06 22.32
CA SER A 12 60.89 -0.37 23.34
C SER A 12 59.77 -1.23 22.77
N PRO A 13 59.43 -2.39 23.39
CA PRO A 13 58.36 -3.28 22.90
C PRO A 13 56.94 -2.66 23.04
N TYR A 14 56.80 -1.48 23.61
CA TYR A 14 55.49 -0.82 23.80
C TYR A 14 55.01 -0.04 22.57
N LEU A 15 55.82 0.13 21.53
CA LEU A 15 55.41 0.86 20.31
C LEU A 15 54.73 -0.04 19.26
N VAL A 16 54.78 -1.38 19.42
CA VAL A 16 54.18 -2.32 18.49
C VAL A 16 52.73 -2.66 18.92
N LEU A 17 52.39 -2.49 20.19
CA LEU A 17 51.07 -2.84 20.70
C LEU A 17 49.98 -1.78 20.44
N THR A 18 50.38 -0.53 20.15
CA THR A 18 49.44 0.58 19.90
C THR A 18 48.98 0.69 18.46
N ALA A 19 49.65 0.03 17.51
CA ALA A 19 49.29 0.05 16.10
C ALA A 19 48.27 -1.03 15.70
N VAL A 20 48.02 -2.05 16.55
CA VAL A 20 47.10 -3.17 16.26
C VAL A 20 45.67 -2.89 16.77
N VAL A 21 45.48 -1.93 17.69
CA VAL A 21 44.14 -1.64 18.29
C VAL A 21 43.36 -0.63 17.47
N LEU A 22 43.95 0.06 16.49
CA LEU A 22 43.26 1.10 15.69
C LEU A 22 42.72 0.60 14.32
N PHE A 23 42.76 -0.71 14.04
CA PHE A 23 42.31 -1.27 12.77
C PHE A 23 40.99 -2.08 12.88
N CYS A 24 40.37 -2.11 14.02
CA CYS A 24 39.10 -2.77 14.21
C CYS A 24 38.06 -1.72 14.60
N PHE A 25 37.36 -1.14 13.65
CA PHE A 25 36.00 -0.58 13.75
C PHE A 25 35.78 0.49 12.68
N ASN A 26 35.96 0.10 11.42
CA ASN A 26 35.23 0.73 10.34
C ASN A 26 34.69 -0.38 9.43
N SER A 27 33.88 -1.28 10.02
CA SER A 27 32.86 -1.92 9.22
C SER A 27 31.82 -0.82 8.99
N SER A 28 32.00 -0.03 7.95
CA SER A 28 30.87 0.64 7.32
C SER A 28 29.94 -0.53 6.99
N ALA A 29 28.92 -0.74 7.82
CA ALA A 29 27.80 -1.56 7.39
C ALA A 29 27.41 -0.97 6.04
N LEU A 30 27.57 -1.73 4.98
CA LEU A 30 27.02 -1.38 3.68
C LEU A 30 25.54 -1.15 3.98
N ALA A 31 25.10 0.08 3.87
CA ALA A 31 23.69 0.40 4.05
C ALA A 31 22.93 -0.41 3.00
N GLY A 32 22.03 -1.28 3.45
CA GLY A 32 21.15 -1.99 2.54
C GLY A 32 20.31 -0.98 1.76
N GLU A 33 19.99 -1.28 0.53
CA GLU A 33 19.11 -0.43 -0.28
C GLU A 33 18.00 -1.29 -0.86
N LEU A 34 16.75 -0.96 -0.53
CA LEU A 34 15.57 -1.64 -1.05
C LEU A 34 14.84 -0.75 -2.04
N LEU A 35 14.49 -1.29 -3.21
CA LEU A 35 13.53 -0.69 -4.13
C LEU A 35 12.16 -1.32 -3.90
N VAL A 36 11.23 -0.52 -3.41
CA VAL A 36 9.88 -0.94 -3.03
C VAL A 36 8.85 -0.40 -4.02
N TYR A 37 8.07 -1.29 -4.63
CA TYR A 37 6.92 -0.92 -5.46
C TYR A 37 5.63 -0.98 -4.63
N SER A 38 4.75 0.00 -4.82
CA SER A 38 3.52 0.09 -4.03
C SER A 38 2.38 0.78 -4.77
N SER A 39 1.14 0.37 -4.46
CA SER A 39 -0.07 1.08 -4.91
C SER A 39 -0.83 1.78 -3.78
N THR A 40 -0.32 1.73 -2.56
CA THR A 40 -0.98 2.40 -1.43
C THR A 40 -0.95 3.93 -1.53
N ASP A 41 -1.77 4.61 -0.75
CA ASP A 41 -1.80 6.07 -0.73
C ASP A 41 -0.44 6.65 -0.27
N ALA A 42 0.05 7.65 -0.99
CA ALA A 42 1.40 8.19 -0.82
C ALA A 42 1.70 8.67 0.61
N ASP A 43 0.72 9.21 1.32
CA ASP A 43 0.87 9.68 2.70
C ASP A 43 0.94 8.53 3.72
N ASN A 44 0.26 7.41 3.46
CA ASN A 44 0.39 6.20 4.27
C ASN A 44 1.72 5.50 3.98
N LEU A 45 2.06 5.34 2.69
CA LEU A 45 3.31 4.71 2.28
C LEU A 45 4.53 5.43 2.87
N LYS A 46 4.56 6.75 2.76
CA LYS A 46 5.62 7.57 3.37
C LYS A 46 5.75 7.29 4.87
N TYR A 47 4.64 7.31 5.60
CA TYR A 47 4.62 7.04 7.03
C TYR A 47 5.16 5.65 7.37
N TYR A 48 4.70 4.59 6.69
CA TYR A 48 5.15 3.23 6.97
C TYR A 48 6.64 3.04 6.68
N MET A 49 7.14 3.59 5.58
CA MET A 49 8.55 3.47 5.23
C MET A 49 9.46 4.29 6.17
N GLU A 50 9.02 5.45 6.63
CA GLU A 50 9.73 6.22 7.66
C GLU A 50 9.79 5.45 8.99
N GLU A 51 8.70 4.80 9.42
CA GLU A 51 8.69 3.98 10.64
C GLU A 51 9.57 2.74 10.49
N PHE A 52 9.55 2.08 9.33
CA PHE A 52 10.46 0.97 9.04
C PHE A 52 11.94 1.40 9.14
N GLN A 53 12.31 2.53 8.53
CA GLN A 53 13.70 3.03 8.52
C GLN A 53 14.15 3.52 9.92
N LYS A 54 13.24 3.97 10.80
CA LYS A 54 13.57 4.26 12.21
C LYS A 54 14.00 3.00 12.95
N ASP A 55 13.35 1.87 12.68
CA ASP A 55 13.68 0.58 13.29
C ASP A 55 14.87 -0.10 12.61
N ASN A 56 15.16 0.26 11.36
CA ASN A 56 16.21 -0.32 10.52
C ASN A 56 17.04 0.80 9.85
N PRO A 57 17.81 1.58 10.64
CA PRO A 57 18.52 2.76 10.14
C PRO A 57 19.67 2.43 9.17
N ASP A 58 20.03 1.17 9.06
CA ASP A 58 21.01 0.62 8.13
C ASP A 58 20.41 0.24 6.77
N ILE A 59 19.08 0.38 6.59
CA ILE A 59 18.40 0.10 5.31
C ILE A 59 17.80 1.39 4.76
N LYS A 60 18.25 1.79 3.57
CA LYS A 60 17.62 2.85 2.80
C LYS A 60 16.49 2.28 1.95
N VAL A 61 15.32 2.90 1.99
CA VAL A 61 14.17 2.50 1.16
C VAL A 61 13.92 3.53 0.08
N ASN A 62 13.99 3.11 -1.17
CA ASN A 62 13.53 3.86 -2.32
C ASN A 62 12.16 3.34 -2.74
N VAL A 63 11.24 4.24 -3.04
CA VAL A 63 9.86 3.88 -3.35
C VAL A 63 9.49 4.35 -4.75
N VAL A 64 8.91 3.43 -5.52
CA VAL A 64 8.15 3.78 -6.72
C VAL A 64 6.67 3.52 -6.42
N ARG A 65 5.89 4.59 -6.47
CA ARG A 65 4.46 4.54 -6.17
C ARG A 65 3.64 4.87 -7.41
N GLU A 66 2.75 3.96 -7.78
CA GLU A 66 1.77 4.16 -8.85
C GLU A 66 0.38 3.66 -8.43
N SER A 67 -0.65 3.97 -9.19
CA SER A 67 -1.96 3.35 -9.02
C SER A 67 -1.91 1.88 -9.46
N THR A 68 -2.75 1.03 -8.87
CA THR A 68 -2.69 -0.42 -8.96
C THR A 68 -2.54 -0.94 -10.40
N GLY A 69 -3.38 -0.50 -11.33
CA GLY A 69 -3.31 -0.97 -12.71
C GLY A 69 -2.03 -0.52 -13.44
N THR A 70 -1.56 0.70 -13.19
CA THR A 70 -0.31 1.21 -13.77
C THR A 70 0.90 0.48 -13.19
N MET A 71 0.92 0.24 -11.86
CA MET A 71 1.98 -0.55 -11.23
C MET A 71 1.98 -1.99 -11.74
N ALA A 72 0.80 -2.60 -11.89
CA ALA A 72 0.68 -3.94 -12.46
C ALA A 72 1.27 -4.01 -13.87
N ALA A 73 0.93 -3.07 -14.74
CA ALA A 73 1.46 -3.00 -16.10
C ALA A 73 2.99 -2.82 -16.12
N LYS A 74 3.53 -1.96 -15.23
CA LYS A 74 4.97 -1.77 -15.07
C LYS A 74 5.66 -3.07 -14.65
N MET A 75 5.17 -3.73 -13.61
CA MET A 75 5.78 -4.97 -13.11
C MET A 75 5.71 -6.09 -14.15
N MET A 76 4.59 -6.24 -14.86
CA MET A 76 4.47 -7.20 -15.95
C MET A 76 5.42 -6.93 -17.12
N ALA A 77 5.69 -5.66 -17.42
CA ALA A 77 6.69 -5.29 -18.42
C ALA A 77 8.14 -5.61 -17.99
N GLU A 78 8.38 -5.68 -16.69
CA GLU A 78 9.67 -5.99 -16.07
C GLU A 78 9.81 -7.47 -15.65
N LYS A 79 8.83 -8.34 -15.96
CA LYS A 79 8.77 -9.71 -15.41
C LYS A 79 10.02 -10.56 -15.70
N ASP A 80 10.67 -10.37 -16.85
CA ASP A 80 11.87 -11.10 -17.24
C ASP A 80 13.17 -10.50 -16.64
N ASN A 81 13.07 -9.29 -16.06
CA ASN A 81 14.16 -8.61 -15.37
C ASN A 81 13.58 -7.70 -14.28
N PRO A 82 13.06 -8.26 -13.17
CA PRO A 82 12.43 -7.49 -12.09
C PRO A 82 13.41 -6.47 -11.51
N GLN A 83 12.91 -5.24 -11.31
CA GLN A 83 13.71 -4.16 -10.75
C GLN A 83 13.47 -3.98 -9.24
N ALA A 84 12.26 -4.27 -8.78
CA ALA A 84 11.90 -4.12 -7.38
C ALA A 84 12.40 -5.29 -6.53
N ASP A 85 12.74 -5.00 -5.28
CA ASP A 85 13.07 -5.99 -4.26
C ASP A 85 11.81 -6.46 -3.50
N PHE A 86 10.84 -5.57 -3.39
CA PHE A 86 9.68 -5.79 -2.54
C PHE A 86 8.41 -5.14 -3.11
N LEU A 87 7.31 -5.87 -3.05
CA LEU A 87 5.97 -5.38 -3.30
C LEU A 87 5.31 -5.03 -1.96
N PHE A 88 5.00 -3.75 -1.75
CA PHE A 88 4.36 -3.28 -0.54
C PHE A 88 2.95 -2.77 -0.83
N GLU A 89 1.94 -3.49 -0.35
CA GLU A 89 0.52 -3.13 -0.48
C GLU A 89 0.03 -2.99 -1.94
N MET A 90 -0.21 -4.12 -2.54
CA MET A 90 -0.88 -4.27 -3.83
C MET A 90 -2.19 -5.02 -3.64
N ALA A 91 -3.19 -4.74 -4.47
CA ALA A 91 -4.44 -5.50 -4.51
C ALA A 91 -4.18 -6.99 -4.79
N ALA A 92 -4.78 -7.89 -4.00
CA ALA A 92 -4.56 -9.33 -4.10
C ALA A 92 -4.89 -9.88 -5.49
N THR A 93 -5.94 -9.38 -6.16
CA THR A 93 -6.29 -9.77 -7.53
C THR A 93 -5.16 -9.56 -8.52
N VAL A 94 -4.35 -8.50 -8.34
CA VAL A 94 -3.15 -8.26 -9.17
C VAL A 94 -2.02 -9.18 -8.74
N ALA A 95 -1.79 -9.34 -7.43
CA ALA A 95 -0.73 -10.19 -6.91
C ALA A 95 -0.87 -11.64 -7.35
N LEU A 96 -2.09 -12.19 -7.40
CA LEU A 96 -2.36 -13.53 -7.91
C LEU A 96 -1.91 -13.72 -9.38
N ASN A 97 -2.07 -12.72 -10.22
CA ASN A 97 -1.56 -12.78 -11.59
C ASN A 97 -0.03 -12.78 -11.64
N MET A 98 0.62 -11.99 -10.77
CA MET A 98 2.09 -11.95 -10.66
C MET A 98 2.65 -13.24 -10.08
N GLU A 99 1.97 -13.84 -9.11
CA GLU A 99 2.32 -15.14 -8.57
C GLU A 99 2.28 -16.24 -9.65
N ALA A 100 1.24 -16.25 -10.49
CA ALA A 100 1.11 -17.18 -11.61
C ALA A 100 2.26 -17.06 -12.63
N GLU A 101 2.88 -15.90 -12.73
CA GLU A 101 4.08 -15.63 -13.55
C GLU A 101 5.42 -15.91 -12.79
N GLY A 102 5.36 -16.43 -11.55
CA GLY A 102 6.54 -16.76 -10.73
C GLY A 102 7.34 -15.56 -10.23
N MET A 103 6.71 -14.39 -10.13
CA MET A 103 7.39 -13.14 -9.80
C MET A 103 7.71 -12.97 -8.32
N PHE A 104 7.25 -13.87 -7.43
CA PHE A 104 7.44 -13.75 -5.99
C PHE A 104 8.38 -14.82 -5.45
N HIS A 105 9.19 -14.42 -4.46
CA HIS A 105 10.09 -15.29 -3.73
C HIS A 105 9.32 -15.99 -2.59
N GLU A 106 9.56 -17.29 -2.45
CA GLU A 106 8.99 -18.11 -1.38
C GLU A 106 9.54 -17.71 -0.02
N TYR A 107 8.69 -17.27 0.87
CA TYR A 107 9.10 -16.93 2.22
C TYR A 107 7.95 -17.00 3.22
N THR A 108 8.14 -17.75 4.31
CA THR A 108 7.22 -17.77 5.44
C THR A 108 7.69 -16.77 6.50
N PRO A 109 7.03 -15.62 6.64
CA PRO A 109 7.47 -14.58 7.57
C PRO A 109 7.19 -14.92 9.03
N ILE A 110 7.98 -14.31 9.93
CA ILE A 110 7.75 -14.37 11.37
C ILE A 110 6.43 -13.69 11.69
N GLY A 111 5.60 -14.33 12.51
CA GLY A 111 4.29 -13.80 12.92
C GLY A 111 3.13 -14.16 12.00
N MET A 112 3.36 -14.94 10.95
CA MET A 112 2.31 -15.40 10.05
C MET A 112 1.22 -16.23 10.77
N ASP A 113 1.57 -16.89 11.88
CA ASP A 113 0.64 -17.64 12.73
C ASP A 113 -0.45 -16.79 13.38
N LYS A 114 -0.27 -15.46 13.44
CA LYS A 114 -1.24 -14.48 13.98
C LYS A 114 -2.16 -13.91 12.91
N ILE A 115 -1.84 -14.14 11.66
CA ILE A 115 -2.60 -13.61 10.52
C ILE A 115 -3.84 -14.48 10.29
N ASP A 116 -4.99 -13.84 10.14
CA ASP A 116 -6.23 -14.52 9.77
C ASP A 116 -6.02 -15.28 8.44
N GLN A 117 -6.42 -16.53 8.42
CA GLN A 117 -6.22 -17.44 7.29
C GLN A 117 -6.84 -16.96 5.97
N ARG A 118 -7.75 -15.99 6.02
CA ARG A 118 -8.30 -15.33 4.82
C ARG A 118 -7.28 -14.45 4.11
N TYR A 119 -6.26 -13.98 4.84
CA TYR A 119 -5.18 -13.08 4.35
C TYR A 119 -3.89 -13.83 4.02
N VAL A 120 -3.87 -15.14 4.11
CA VAL A 120 -2.68 -15.97 3.83
C VAL A 120 -2.84 -16.60 2.46
N ASP A 121 -1.77 -16.53 1.66
CA ASP A 121 -1.60 -17.31 0.44
C ASP A 121 -1.90 -18.79 0.70
N LYS A 122 -2.71 -19.39 -0.16
CA LYS A 122 -3.09 -20.83 -0.06
C LYS A 122 -2.16 -21.74 -0.82
N SER A 123 -1.23 -21.17 -1.58
CA SER A 123 -0.17 -21.95 -2.21
C SER A 123 0.81 -22.49 -1.16
N ALA A 124 1.53 -23.53 -1.51
CA ALA A 124 2.61 -24.06 -0.69
C ALA A 124 3.81 -24.28 -1.62
N PRO A 125 4.87 -23.54 -1.41
CA PRO A 125 5.16 -22.59 -0.33
C PRO A 125 4.46 -21.23 -0.49
N VAL A 126 4.37 -20.48 0.63
CA VAL A 126 3.79 -19.12 0.69
C VAL A 126 4.66 -18.12 -0.07
N THR A 127 4.06 -17.30 -0.91
CA THR A 127 4.76 -16.29 -1.71
C THR A 127 4.32 -14.85 -1.38
N TRP A 128 3.13 -14.67 -0.83
CA TRP A 128 2.61 -13.37 -0.39
C TRP A 128 1.77 -13.48 0.89
N VAL A 129 1.58 -12.39 1.58
CA VAL A 129 0.72 -12.30 2.78
C VAL A 129 -0.09 -11.02 2.72
N GLY A 130 -1.39 -11.11 3.04
CA GLY A 130 -2.26 -9.94 3.21
C GLY A 130 -1.99 -9.21 4.52
N ASN A 131 -2.17 -7.89 4.51
CA ASN A 131 -1.97 -7.06 5.70
C ASN A 131 -3.24 -6.33 6.16
N TYR A 132 -4.08 -5.85 5.26
CA TYR A 132 -5.40 -5.28 5.61
C TYR A 132 -6.39 -5.38 4.45
N GLY A 133 -7.69 -5.28 4.79
CA GLY A 133 -8.80 -5.22 3.84
C GLY A 133 -9.24 -3.79 3.57
N TRP A 134 -9.78 -3.56 2.39
CA TRP A 134 -10.38 -2.30 1.98
C TRP A 134 -11.61 -2.55 1.09
N ALA A 135 -12.45 -1.53 0.91
CA ALA A 135 -13.73 -1.67 0.22
C ALA A 135 -14.06 -0.40 -0.58
N GLY A 136 -15.14 -0.42 -1.36
CA GLY A 136 -15.69 0.75 -2.04
C GLY A 136 -16.63 1.57 -1.14
N CYS A 137 -16.77 2.88 -1.42
CA CYS A 137 -17.77 3.74 -0.81
C CYS A 137 -18.08 4.97 -1.67
N ILE A 138 -19.12 5.70 -1.30
CA ILE A 138 -19.45 6.99 -1.89
C ILE A 138 -19.12 8.09 -0.89
N CYS A 139 -18.36 9.11 -1.32
CA CYS A 139 -18.12 10.35 -0.61
C CYS A 139 -19.15 11.39 -1.10
N TRP A 140 -20.03 11.81 -0.23
CA TRP A 140 -21.10 12.75 -0.51
C TRP A 140 -20.82 14.11 0.13
N ASN A 141 -20.62 15.15 -0.66
CA ASN A 141 -20.45 16.51 -0.14
C ASN A 141 -21.82 17.13 0.10
N ARG A 142 -22.15 17.39 1.39
CA ARG A 142 -23.45 17.94 1.80
C ARG A 142 -23.69 19.33 1.22
N ILE A 143 -22.68 20.18 1.19
CA ILE A 143 -22.76 21.58 0.75
C ILE A 143 -22.98 21.64 -0.76
N GLU A 144 -22.13 20.95 -1.53
CA GLU A 144 -22.25 20.93 -3.00
C GLU A 144 -23.58 20.28 -3.44
N ALA A 145 -24.00 19.26 -2.72
CA ALA A 145 -25.28 18.62 -3.00
C ALA A 145 -26.47 19.59 -2.79
N GLU A 146 -26.46 20.37 -1.70
CA GLU A 146 -27.45 21.38 -1.43
C GLU A 146 -27.45 22.50 -2.49
N ASN A 147 -26.26 23.00 -2.83
CA ASN A 147 -26.07 24.02 -3.87
C ASN A 147 -26.64 23.62 -5.23
N HIS A 148 -26.63 22.33 -5.55
CA HIS A 148 -27.13 21.78 -6.81
C HIS A 148 -28.49 21.09 -6.70
N GLY A 149 -29.14 21.09 -5.52
CA GLY A 149 -30.44 20.45 -5.30
C GLY A 149 -30.39 18.92 -5.51
N LEU A 150 -29.28 18.27 -5.22
CA LEU A 150 -29.11 16.84 -5.44
C LEU A 150 -29.64 16.04 -4.25
N PRO A 151 -30.43 14.96 -4.46
CA PRO A 151 -30.84 14.07 -3.40
C PRO A 151 -29.64 13.20 -2.97
N LYS A 152 -29.59 12.83 -1.68
CA LYS A 152 -28.53 11.95 -1.15
C LYS A 152 -28.79 10.51 -1.61
N PRO A 153 -27.86 9.87 -2.36
CA PRO A 153 -28.02 8.49 -2.82
C PRO A 153 -27.87 7.51 -1.66
N LYS A 154 -28.60 6.41 -1.72
CA LYS A 154 -28.50 5.27 -0.79
C LYS A 154 -27.95 4.02 -1.45
N THR A 155 -28.02 3.97 -2.76
CA THR A 155 -27.71 2.78 -3.57
C THR A 155 -26.75 3.14 -4.69
N TRP A 156 -26.03 2.14 -5.20
CA TRP A 156 -25.25 2.32 -6.44
C TRP A 156 -26.16 2.65 -7.61
N ALA A 157 -27.31 1.97 -7.71
CA ALA A 157 -28.25 2.14 -8.81
C ALA A 157 -28.75 3.58 -8.95
N GLU A 158 -28.93 4.29 -7.84
CA GLU A 158 -29.36 5.70 -7.85
C GLU A 158 -28.35 6.63 -8.53
N LEU A 159 -27.04 6.31 -8.53
CA LEU A 159 -26.03 7.13 -9.21
C LEU A 159 -26.20 7.17 -10.74
N ALA A 160 -26.97 6.23 -11.31
CA ALA A 160 -27.32 6.24 -12.73
C ALA A 160 -28.45 7.26 -13.06
N ASN A 161 -29.08 7.89 -12.04
CA ASN A 161 -30.10 8.87 -12.28
C ASN A 161 -29.49 10.12 -12.96
N PRO A 162 -30.08 10.62 -14.07
CA PRO A 162 -29.58 11.79 -14.79
C PRO A 162 -29.43 13.09 -13.98
N ILE A 163 -30.07 13.17 -12.81
CA ILE A 163 -29.92 14.31 -11.89
C ILE A 163 -28.45 14.51 -11.45
N TYR A 164 -27.66 13.43 -11.40
CA TYR A 164 -26.24 13.49 -11.01
C TYR A 164 -25.29 13.78 -12.17
N LYS A 165 -25.79 14.07 -13.35
CA LYS A 165 -24.95 14.28 -14.55
C LYS A 165 -23.91 15.36 -14.34
N GLY A 166 -22.62 15.00 -14.47
CA GLY A 166 -21.47 15.87 -14.29
C GLY A 166 -21.06 16.11 -12.84
N HIS A 167 -21.80 15.59 -11.86
CA HIS A 167 -21.53 15.78 -10.43
C HIS A 167 -20.74 14.63 -9.78
N ILE A 168 -20.40 13.59 -10.54
CA ILE A 168 -19.71 12.41 -10.04
C ILE A 168 -18.25 12.38 -10.52
N SER A 169 -17.32 12.26 -9.58
CA SER A 169 -15.93 11.85 -9.84
C SER A 169 -15.77 10.38 -9.51
N MET A 170 -15.11 9.61 -10.39
CA MET A 170 -14.91 8.17 -10.24
C MET A 170 -13.47 7.77 -10.58
N PRO A 171 -12.87 6.77 -9.90
CA PRO A 171 -11.58 6.25 -10.33
C PRO A 171 -11.69 5.51 -11.67
N ASN A 172 -10.70 5.71 -12.55
CA ASN A 172 -10.63 4.94 -13.80
C ASN A 172 -10.30 3.48 -13.52
N PRO A 173 -11.14 2.51 -13.91
CA PRO A 173 -10.94 1.09 -13.62
C PRO A 173 -9.66 0.49 -14.22
N ALA A 174 -9.17 1.04 -15.33
CA ALA A 174 -7.95 0.54 -15.97
C ALA A 174 -6.67 0.91 -15.20
N SER A 175 -6.69 2.03 -14.45
CA SER A 175 -5.52 2.48 -13.69
C SER A 175 -5.64 2.31 -12.17
N SER A 176 -6.86 2.35 -11.64
CA SER A 176 -7.14 2.34 -10.21
C SER A 176 -7.69 0.99 -9.73
N GLY A 177 -7.09 0.42 -8.68
CA GLY A 177 -7.63 -0.76 -8.00
C GLY A 177 -9.02 -0.52 -7.43
N THR A 178 -9.31 0.68 -6.90
CA THR A 178 -10.64 1.03 -6.41
C THR A 178 -11.67 1.01 -7.54
N GLY A 179 -11.36 1.63 -8.68
CA GLY A 179 -12.27 1.59 -9.82
C GLY A 179 -12.49 0.18 -10.37
N PHE A 180 -11.44 -0.65 -10.38
CA PHE A 180 -11.55 -2.06 -10.76
C PHE A 180 -12.42 -2.86 -9.76
N LEU A 181 -12.21 -2.63 -8.46
CA LEU A 181 -13.02 -3.25 -7.40
C LEU A 181 -14.50 -2.90 -7.54
N ASP A 182 -14.83 -1.63 -7.81
CA ASP A 182 -16.22 -1.19 -7.97
C ASP A 182 -16.90 -1.91 -9.14
N ILE A 183 -16.26 -2.00 -10.31
CA ILE A 183 -16.78 -2.75 -11.46
C ILE A 183 -16.99 -4.23 -11.11
N SER A 184 -15.98 -4.85 -10.52
CA SER A 184 -16.02 -6.24 -10.13
C SER A 184 -17.15 -6.51 -9.13
N SER A 185 -17.38 -5.57 -8.21
CA SER A 185 -18.48 -5.62 -7.24
C SER A 185 -19.84 -5.57 -7.92
N TRP A 186 -20.04 -4.63 -8.82
CA TRP A 186 -21.32 -4.50 -9.54
C TRP A 186 -21.63 -5.72 -10.37
N ILE A 187 -20.62 -6.34 -11.00
CA ILE A 187 -20.79 -7.62 -11.72
C ILE A 187 -21.19 -8.73 -10.76
N GLN A 188 -20.60 -8.80 -9.56
CA GLN A 188 -20.95 -9.81 -8.57
C GLN A 188 -22.35 -9.59 -7.95
N ILE A 189 -22.74 -8.34 -7.72
CA ILE A 189 -24.05 -7.97 -7.14
C ILE A 189 -25.19 -8.24 -8.12
N TRP A 190 -25.02 -7.86 -9.39
CA TRP A 190 -26.14 -7.86 -10.35
C TRP A 190 -26.02 -8.84 -11.50
N GLY A 191 -24.89 -9.51 -11.66
CA GLY A 191 -24.53 -10.28 -12.86
C GLY A 191 -24.04 -9.36 -13.99
N GLU A 192 -23.29 -9.96 -14.92
CA GLU A 192 -22.54 -9.21 -15.94
C GLU A 192 -23.43 -8.32 -16.80
N GLU A 193 -24.51 -8.84 -17.37
CA GLU A 193 -25.39 -8.09 -18.28
C GLU A 193 -26.00 -6.85 -17.61
N LYS A 194 -26.53 -7.00 -16.39
CA LYS A 194 -27.15 -5.90 -15.67
C LYS A 194 -26.11 -4.88 -15.21
N ALA A 195 -24.95 -5.34 -14.78
CA ALA A 195 -23.85 -4.47 -14.35
C ALA A 195 -23.36 -3.60 -15.52
N TRP A 196 -23.17 -4.17 -16.71
CA TRP A 196 -22.78 -3.38 -17.87
C TRP A 196 -23.83 -2.33 -18.28
N LYS A 197 -25.10 -2.70 -18.27
CA LYS A 197 -26.20 -1.73 -18.50
C LYS A 197 -26.19 -0.59 -17.49
N TYR A 198 -25.93 -0.88 -16.23
CA TYR A 198 -25.77 0.13 -15.17
C TYR A 198 -24.56 1.02 -15.44
N MET A 199 -23.41 0.47 -15.74
CA MET A 199 -22.18 1.22 -16.00
C MET A 199 -22.31 2.14 -17.22
N ASP A 200 -23.02 1.72 -18.29
CA ASP A 200 -23.35 2.55 -19.44
C ASP A 200 -24.21 3.77 -19.08
N GLN A 201 -25.08 3.63 -18.09
CA GLN A 201 -25.90 4.73 -17.59
C GLN A 201 -25.09 5.62 -16.64
N LEU A 202 -24.36 5.03 -15.70
CA LEU A 202 -23.50 5.75 -14.77
C LEU A 202 -22.46 6.59 -15.52
N HIS A 203 -21.86 6.03 -16.58
CA HIS A 203 -20.86 6.72 -17.41
C HIS A 203 -21.35 8.10 -17.90
N LYS A 204 -22.63 8.23 -18.23
CA LYS A 204 -23.23 9.51 -18.69
C LYS A 204 -23.27 10.57 -17.59
N ASN A 205 -23.20 10.15 -16.33
CA ASN A 205 -23.23 11.03 -15.16
C ASN A 205 -21.83 11.36 -14.64
N ILE A 206 -20.80 10.61 -15.04
CA ILE A 206 -19.42 10.86 -14.62
C ILE A 206 -18.89 12.16 -15.23
N GLY A 207 -18.50 13.10 -14.39
CA GLY A 207 -17.84 14.34 -14.79
C GLY A 207 -16.36 14.14 -15.07
N VAL A 208 -15.68 13.27 -14.30
CA VAL A 208 -14.26 12.97 -14.50
C VAL A 208 -13.90 11.56 -14.03
N TYR A 209 -13.06 10.88 -14.79
CA TYR A 209 -12.36 9.68 -14.35
C TYR A 209 -10.96 10.05 -13.85
N THR A 210 -10.64 9.67 -12.62
CA THR A 210 -9.36 9.97 -12.00
C THR A 210 -8.39 8.79 -12.10
N HIS A 211 -7.09 9.08 -12.11
CA HIS A 211 -6.05 8.05 -12.12
C HIS A 211 -6.00 7.23 -10.82
N SER A 212 -6.24 7.84 -9.66
CA SER A 212 -6.15 7.19 -8.34
C SER A 212 -7.49 7.03 -7.66
N GLY A 213 -7.65 5.96 -6.84
CA GLY A 213 -8.85 5.68 -6.07
C GLY A 213 -9.19 6.70 -4.98
N SER A 214 -8.20 7.45 -4.48
CA SER A 214 -8.39 8.44 -3.41
C SER A 214 -8.79 9.82 -3.92
N LYS A 215 -8.52 10.15 -5.19
CA LYS A 215 -8.74 11.49 -5.73
C LYS A 215 -10.21 11.88 -5.76
N PRO A 216 -11.16 11.01 -6.13
CA PRO A 216 -12.58 11.40 -6.14
C PRO A 216 -13.10 11.89 -4.80
N CYS A 217 -12.74 11.20 -3.70
CA CYS A 217 -13.16 11.66 -2.37
C CYS A 217 -12.47 12.98 -1.96
N LYS A 218 -11.22 13.21 -2.38
CA LYS A 218 -10.54 14.50 -2.18
C LYS A 218 -11.24 15.62 -2.94
N GLN A 219 -11.65 15.37 -4.17
CA GLN A 219 -12.41 16.34 -4.98
C GLN A 219 -13.78 16.62 -4.40
N ALA A 220 -14.48 15.60 -3.89
CA ALA A 220 -15.71 15.81 -3.15
C ALA A 220 -15.45 16.62 -1.86
N GLY A 221 -14.40 16.30 -1.11
CA GLY A 221 -14.02 17.00 0.12
C GLY A 221 -13.69 18.47 -0.08
N SER A 222 -13.12 18.84 -1.23
CA SER A 222 -12.81 20.23 -1.60
C SER A 222 -13.95 20.99 -2.27
N GLY A 223 -15.08 20.33 -2.53
CA GLY A 223 -16.23 20.95 -3.22
C GLY A 223 -16.07 21.02 -4.76
N GLU A 224 -15.14 20.32 -5.35
CA GLU A 224 -14.98 20.25 -6.80
C GLU A 224 -16.08 19.36 -7.44
N PHE A 225 -16.56 18.36 -6.70
CA PHE A 225 -17.67 17.49 -7.07
C PHE A 225 -18.59 17.25 -5.87
N ALA A 226 -19.88 17.05 -6.12
CA ALA A 226 -20.82 16.66 -5.08
C ALA A 226 -20.63 15.19 -4.64
N ILE A 227 -20.17 14.34 -5.56
CA ILE A 227 -20.04 12.90 -5.34
C ILE A 227 -18.64 12.42 -5.77
N GLY A 228 -17.99 11.67 -4.88
CA GLY A 228 -16.75 10.94 -5.19
C GLY A 228 -16.91 9.45 -4.91
N ILE A 229 -16.74 8.60 -5.91
CA ILE A 229 -16.62 7.14 -5.68
C ILE A 229 -15.20 6.85 -5.25
N SER A 230 -15.01 6.22 -4.08
CA SER A 230 -13.70 6.06 -3.46
C SER A 230 -13.67 4.88 -2.48
N TRP A 231 -12.86 4.97 -1.44
CA TRP A 231 -12.73 3.95 -0.40
C TRP A 231 -12.81 4.56 1.01
N PRO A 232 -13.32 3.79 2.02
CA PRO A 232 -13.62 4.28 3.36
C PRO A 232 -12.46 4.95 4.08
N GLY A 233 -11.26 4.39 4.03
CA GLY A 233 -10.11 4.96 4.73
C GLY A 233 -9.75 6.38 4.25
N ARG A 234 -9.98 6.70 2.97
CA ARG A 234 -9.84 8.08 2.47
C ARG A 234 -10.99 8.96 2.92
N ALA A 235 -12.22 8.46 2.88
CA ALA A 235 -13.41 9.19 3.34
C ALA A 235 -13.26 9.59 4.81
N ILE A 236 -12.93 8.65 5.70
CA ILE A 236 -12.73 8.87 7.13
C ILE A 236 -11.65 9.94 7.38
N LYS A 237 -10.51 9.84 6.68
CA LYS A 237 -9.42 10.82 6.84
C LYS A 237 -9.84 12.23 6.46
N ILE A 238 -10.64 12.39 5.41
CA ILE A 238 -11.13 13.70 4.94
C ILE A 238 -12.22 14.24 5.89
N ILE A 239 -13.09 13.37 6.40
CA ILE A 239 -14.10 13.72 7.41
C ILE A 239 -13.44 14.21 8.70
N LYS A 240 -12.44 13.47 9.21
CA LYS A 240 -11.66 13.87 10.40
C LYS A 240 -10.88 15.19 10.20
N ALA A 241 -10.55 15.53 8.96
CA ALA A 241 -9.97 16.84 8.62
C ALA A 241 -11.00 17.98 8.51
N GLY A 242 -12.29 17.71 8.78
CA GLY A 242 -13.35 18.71 8.83
C GLY A 242 -14.08 18.96 7.51
N ALA A 243 -13.86 18.15 6.47
CA ALA A 243 -14.60 18.30 5.22
C ALA A 243 -16.09 17.95 5.38
N PRO A 244 -17.00 18.62 4.66
CA PRO A 244 -18.45 18.42 4.77
C PRO A 244 -18.92 17.15 4.03
N ILE A 245 -18.26 16.03 4.28
CA ILE A 245 -18.50 14.75 3.61
C ILE A 245 -19.28 13.81 4.50
N ASP A 246 -20.31 13.17 3.93
CA ASP A 246 -20.85 11.92 4.44
C ASP A 246 -20.26 10.75 3.67
N MET A 247 -19.83 9.73 4.37
CA MET A 247 -19.47 8.44 3.77
C MET A 247 -20.73 7.57 3.67
N ILE A 248 -21.04 7.10 2.46
CA ILE A 248 -22.19 6.25 2.20
C ILE A 248 -21.70 4.86 1.81
N ILE A 249 -22.23 3.86 2.49
CA ILE A 249 -22.10 2.45 2.11
C ILE A 249 -23.42 2.08 1.42
N PRO A 250 -23.42 1.81 0.11
CA PRO A 250 -24.63 1.49 -0.65
C PRO A 250 -25.36 0.25 -0.13
N GLU A 251 -26.69 0.30 -0.15
CA GLU A 251 -27.56 -0.75 0.40
C GLU A 251 -27.44 -2.10 -0.34
N GLU A 252 -27.05 -2.10 -1.63
CA GLU A 252 -26.81 -3.33 -2.39
C GLU A 252 -25.55 -4.08 -1.93
N GLY A 253 -24.74 -3.44 -1.10
CA GLY A 253 -23.43 -3.93 -0.67
C GLY A 253 -22.27 -3.31 -1.44
N ILE A 254 -21.07 -3.63 -0.99
CA ILE A 254 -19.82 -3.13 -1.53
C ILE A 254 -18.86 -4.30 -1.77
N GLY A 255 -18.01 -4.17 -2.77
CA GLY A 255 -16.87 -5.05 -2.91
C GLY A 255 -15.81 -4.78 -1.84
N TRP A 256 -15.09 -5.80 -1.48
CA TRP A 256 -13.91 -5.68 -0.64
C TRP A 256 -12.75 -6.48 -1.23
N GLU A 257 -11.55 -6.06 -0.92
CA GLU A 257 -10.32 -6.72 -1.32
C GLU A 257 -9.26 -6.54 -0.24
N MET A 258 -8.18 -7.33 -0.30
CA MET A 258 -7.04 -7.17 0.59
C MET A 258 -5.84 -6.55 -0.11
N GLN A 259 -5.03 -5.81 0.64
CA GLN A 259 -3.68 -5.46 0.27
C GLN A 259 -2.74 -6.59 0.67
N VAL A 260 -1.77 -6.88 -0.19
CA VAL A 260 -0.77 -7.92 0.06
C VAL A 260 0.64 -7.37 -0.05
N VAL A 261 1.56 -8.07 0.58
CA VAL A 261 3.00 -7.82 0.53
C VAL A 261 3.72 -9.07 0.05
N ALA A 262 4.78 -8.90 -0.74
CA ALA A 262 5.57 -10.00 -1.28
C ALA A 262 7.03 -9.58 -1.47
N ILE A 263 7.95 -10.53 -1.38
CA ILE A 263 9.35 -10.37 -1.79
C ILE A 263 9.44 -10.70 -3.27
N MET A 264 10.13 -9.88 -4.06
CA MET A 264 10.29 -10.13 -5.49
C MET A 264 11.28 -11.26 -5.76
N SER A 265 10.96 -12.13 -6.72
CA SER A 265 11.89 -13.13 -7.22
C SER A 265 13.14 -12.46 -7.82
N GLY A 266 14.31 -13.03 -7.55
CA GLY A 266 15.57 -12.54 -8.12
C GLY A 266 16.15 -11.30 -7.45
N THR A 267 15.58 -10.83 -6.33
CA THR A 267 16.18 -9.71 -5.57
C THR A 267 17.57 -10.06 -5.06
N ASP A 268 18.53 -9.16 -5.27
CA ASP A 268 19.87 -9.24 -4.68
C ASP A 268 19.89 -8.83 -3.20
N ASN A 269 18.82 -8.19 -2.72
CA ASN A 269 18.67 -7.64 -1.37
C ASN A 269 17.77 -8.52 -0.47
N LEU A 270 17.76 -9.83 -0.69
CA LEU A 270 16.87 -10.78 -0.01
C LEU A 270 16.89 -10.70 1.53
N PRO A 271 18.06 -10.54 2.21
CA PRO A 271 18.07 -10.39 3.66
C PRO A 271 17.28 -9.18 4.16
N ASP A 272 17.40 -8.04 3.51
CA ASP A 272 16.72 -6.80 3.89
C ASP A 272 15.24 -6.82 3.48
N ALA A 273 14.90 -7.44 2.35
CA ALA A 273 13.51 -7.69 1.96
C ALA A 273 12.78 -8.59 2.99
N LYS A 274 13.44 -9.62 3.53
CA LYS A 274 12.92 -10.43 4.63
C LYS A 274 12.73 -9.62 5.92
N ARG A 275 13.62 -8.66 6.22
CA ARG A 275 13.46 -7.76 7.36
C ARG A 275 12.22 -6.89 7.20
N LEU A 276 11.98 -6.32 6.00
CA LEU A 276 10.78 -5.53 5.71
C LEU A 276 9.51 -6.38 5.82
N MET A 277 9.53 -7.62 5.30
CA MET A 277 8.40 -8.56 5.41
C MET A 277 8.06 -8.87 6.87
N ASN A 278 9.06 -9.23 7.68
CA ASN A 278 8.86 -9.53 9.10
C ASN A 278 8.43 -8.29 9.89
N TRP A 279 8.97 -7.11 9.58
CA TRP A 279 8.54 -5.85 10.19
C TRP A 279 7.07 -5.54 9.85
N THR A 280 6.66 -5.77 8.61
CA THR A 280 5.27 -5.55 8.15
C THR A 280 4.28 -6.38 8.97
N LEU A 281 4.56 -7.68 9.20
CA LEU A 281 3.70 -8.56 9.99
C LEU A 281 3.87 -8.41 11.51
N GLY A 282 4.94 -7.77 11.95
CA GLY A 282 5.20 -7.45 13.35
C GLY A 282 4.70 -6.07 13.74
N ARG A 283 5.63 -5.09 13.81
CA ARG A 283 5.32 -3.71 14.19
C ARG A 283 4.39 -3.03 13.18
N GLY A 284 4.54 -3.32 11.89
CA GLY A 284 3.67 -2.78 10.84
C GLY A 284 2.20 -3.04 11.11
N MET A 285 1.82 -4.23 11.59
CA MET A 285 0.43 -4.56 11.93
C MET A 285 -0.17 -3.63 12.99
N ASN A 286 0.62 -3.17 13.99
CA ASN A 286 0.12 -2.19 14.96
C ASN A 286 -0.19 -0.86 14.28
N LEU A 287 0.69 -0.41 13.38
CA LEU A 287 0.52 0.85 12.64
C LEU A 287 -0.65 0.78 11.65
N PHE A 288 -0.88 -0.40 11.04
CA PHE A 288 -2.08 -0.61 10.21
C PHE A 288 -3.34 -0.54 11.07
N GLY A 289 -3.34 -1.16 12.28
CA GLY A 289 -4.46 -1.11 13.21
C GLY A 289 -4.85 0.29 13.67
N GLU A 290 -3.92 1.24 13.65
CA GLU A 290 -4.17 2.65 13.96
C GLU A 290 -4.80 3.43 12.79
N ARG A 291 -4.73 2.90 11.57
CA ARG A 291 -5.06 3.64 10.34
C ARG A 291 -6.08 2.95 9.45
N GLN A 292 -6.30 1.65 9.67
CA GLN A 292 -7.19 0.82 8.85
C GLN A 292 -8.22 0.14 9.75
N SER A 293 -9.45 0.04 9.26
CA SER A 293 -10.56 -0.55 10.02
C SER A 293 -10.59 -2.09 9.95
N ILE A 294 -9.97 -2.66 8.91
CA ILE A 294 -9.97 -4.11 8.64
C ILE A 294 -8.53 -4.55 8.43
N ILE A 295 -7.92 -5.23 9.41
CA ILE A 295 -6.53 -5.68 9.33
C ILE A 295 -6.42 -7.20 9.47
N ALA A 296 -5.33 -7.74 8.94
CA ALA A 296 -5.12 -9.19 8.86
C ALA A 296 -4.82 -9.84 10.23
N ASP A 297 -4.29 -9.10 11.19
CA ASP A 297 -4.19 -9.53 12.60
C ASP A 297 -5.33 -8.88 13.42
N PRO A 298 -6.43 -9.59 13.71
CA PRO A 298 -7.58 -9.02 14.40
C PRO A 298 -7.28 -8.53 15.83
N SER A 299 -6.18 -9.00 16.44
CA SER A 299 -5.77 -8.59 17.79
C SER A 299 -5.23 -7.15 17.83
N LYS A 300 -4.91 -6.58 16.67
CA LYS A 300 -4.29 -5.25 16.49
C LYS A 300 -5.29 -4.18 16.08
N VAL A 301 -6.54 -4.54 15.85
CA VAL A 301 -7.59 -3.54 15.56
C VAL A 301 -7.73 -2.61 16.78
N THR A 302 -7.41 -1.34 16.59
CA THR A 302 -7.71 -0.33 17.59
C THR A 302 -9.22 -0.03 17.52
N LYS A 303 -9.89 -0.16 18.64
CA LYS A 303 -11.30 0.22 18.75
C LYS A 303 -11.39 1.74 18.81
N ASP A 304 -11.21 2.41 17.68
CA ASP A 304 -11.58 3.81 17.56
C ASP A 304 -13.10 3.85 17.38
N PRO A 305 -13.88 4.42 18.32
CA PRO A 305 -15.33 4.48 18.18
C PRO A 305 -15.80 5.35 17.02
N GLU A 306 -14.90 6.08 16.35
CA GLU A 306 -15.17 6.91 15.19
C GLU A 306 -14.80 6.21 13.85
N LEU A 307 -14.24 5.01 13.90
CA LEU A 307 -14.00 4.10 12.77
C LEU A 307 -15.03 2.97 12.80
#